data_1848fbfbeb6ed49a20f793aecdf7ab8d
#
_entry.id   1848fbfbeb6ed49a20f793aecdf7ab8d
#
_cell.length_a   1.000
_cell.length_b   1.000
_cell.length_c   1.000
_cell.angle_alpha   90.00
_cell.angle_beta   90.00
_cell.angle_gamma   90.00
#
_symmetry.space_group_name_H-M   'P 1'
#
loop_
_entity.id
_entity.type
_entity.pdbx_description
1 polymer ?
#
loop_
_entity_poly.entity_id
_entity_poly.type
_entity_poly.pdbx_seq_one_letter_code
_entity_poly.pdbx_strand_id
1 'polypeptide(L)'
;MKRGIEMKKVLAIVLLFVTILAGCSSNEVDLLFSSFDEKLVNKDFEGLYLLLSSESQAAITQEEFVTRYNNIYSGIEASNLKTEMGEIDTENEVIPFSLTMDTVAGNFSSSDYELPYIKENGELKILWSEALIFPMMESGDKVRVVTKSSTRGSILDRNGEALASDGTLKIIGIHPAEFDDNNRESKISELATLLDIDEDTIIKKLDENSNPDYFVPIVTVLPGTSLIQFLSNREHEGILIRNTQGRIYKNEEAFGRLLGYIGEITAEQLEADEEGIYTRNSLIGKAGLEQVYEETLRGIDGMEVYIERDGTNIETIALTEARNGSDIKLSIDPNLQVKIYETMNGEKGSATAVDPTTGEILALVSSPSYNSNRYTTYMTNSEKQRREAINYADEANRFTTLYSPGSTFKLITAATGLENGTLDPQEIKTIEGSEWQKESSWGNYKIHRINGQTQVSLKEAVKYSDNIYFAMNALAIGSDAFIKGAEKFTIGTELNIGYPLNTSQVSNSGALSSDILLADSGYGQGQVMVTTLNMALAYSMLSN
;
A
#
# COMPACT_ATOMS: atom_id res chain seq x y z
N MET A 1 28.55 66.54 61.68
CA MET A 1 27.24 65.89 61.35
C MET A 1 26.66 66.34 60.00
N LYS A 2 26.96 67.49 59.44
CA LYS A 2 26.40 67.99 58.15
C LYS A 2 27.08 67.43 56.89
N ARG A 3 28.36 66.96 56.91
CA ARG A 3 29.05 66.40 55.77
C ARG A 3 28.64 64.94 55.41
N GLY A 4 28.16 64.13 56.36
CA GLY A 4 27.73 62.74 56.12
C GLY A 4 26.34 62.63 55.48
N ILE A 5 25.48 63.70 55.56
CA ILE A 5 24.14 63.69 54.93
C ILE A 5 24.20 64.03 53.45
N GLU A 6 25.10 64.91 53.03
CA GLU A 6 25.26 65.27 51.60
C GLU A 6 25.89 64.08 50.77
N MET A 7 26.85 63.36 51.37
CA MET A 7 27.49 62.18 50.71
C MET A 7 26.50 61.00 50.53
N LYS A 8 25.56 60.81 51.47
CA LYS A 8 24.49 59.82 51.34
C LYS A 8 23.42 60.24 50.32
N LYS A 9 23.15 61.55 50.16
CA LYS A 9 22.23 62.02 49.08
C LYS A 9 22.82 61.97 47.73
N VAL A 10 24.13 62.20 47.53
CA VAL A 10 24.85 62.04 46.26
C VAL A 10 24.97 60.57 45.92
N LEU A 11 25.24 59.69 46.89
CA LEU A 11 25.30 58.22 46.65
C LEU A 11 23.93 57.67 46.30
N ALA A 12 22.82 58.16 46.90
CA ALA A 12 21.46 57.75 46.59
C ALA A 12 21.00 58.26 45.20
N ILE A 13 21.45 59.44 44.75
CA ILE A 13 21.15 59.96 43.41
C ILE A 13 21.97 59.24 42.35
N VAL A 14 23.21 58.85 42.60
CA VAL A 14 24.02 58.07 41.70
C VAL A 14 23.48 56.63 41.59
N LEU A 15 23.03 56.01 42.71
CA LEU A 15 22.35 54.68 42.65
C LEU A 15 21.01 54.76 41.91
N LEU A 16 20.26 55.88 42.06
CA LEU A 16 18.98 56.04 41.33
C LEU A 16 19.18 56.30 39.84
N PHE A 17 20.32 56.96 39.44
CA PHE A 17 20.66 57.15 38.02
C PHE A 17 21.19 55.89 37.36
N VAL A 18 21.90 55.04 38.10
CA VAL A 18 22.36 53.74 37.59
C VAL A 18 21.19 52.75 37.39
N THR A 19 20.17 52.79 38.28
CA THR A 19 18.98 51.94 38.13
C THR A 19 18.05 52.45 37.01
N ILE A 20 18.05 53.73 36.69
CA ILE A 20 17.23 54.28 35.57
C ILE A 20 17.93 53.97 34.21
N LEU A 21 19.26 53.97 34.17
CA LEU A 21 20.00 53.58 32.95
C LEU A 21 19.97 52.07 32.68
N ALA A 22 19.95 51.24 33.71
CA ALA A 22 19.80 49.79 33.54
C ALA A 22 18.35 49.39 33.12
N GLY A 23 17.33 50.15 33.56
CA GLY A 23 15.93 49.90 33.20
C GLY A 23 15.55 50.36 31.80
N CYS A 24 16.30 51.33 31.20
CA CYS A 24 16.05 51.76 29.81
C CYS A 24 16.71 50.81 28.79
N SER A 25 17.83 50.19 29.12
CA SER A 25 18.51 49.27 28.20
C SER A 25 17.79 47.91 28.06
N SER A 26 17.20 47.39 29.13
CA SER A 26 16.42 46.13 29.04
C SER A 26 15.17 46.29 28.15
N ASN A 27 14.51 47.44 28.19
CA ASN A 27 13.32 47.71 27.37
C ASN A 27 13.64 47.82 25.85
N GLU A 28 14.83 48.32 25.44
CA GLU A 28 15.22 48.40 24.03
C GLU A 28 15.60 46.98 23.49
N VAL A 29 16.23 46.13 24.28
CA VAL A 29 16.61 44.77 23.93
C VAL A 29 15.38 43.87 23.81
N ASP A 30 14.45 43.98 24.77
CA ASP A 30 13.16 43.25 24.72
C ASP A 30 12.33 43.64 23.49
N LEU A 31 12.35 44.90 23.06
CA LEU A 31 11.67 45.35 21.84
C LEU A 31 12.33 44.84 20.57
N LEU A 32 13.67 44.75 20.52
CA LEU A 32 14.39 44.18 19.40
C LEU A 32 14.03 42.70 19.24
N PHE A 33 14.09 41.93 20.36
CA PHE A 33 13.73 40.51 20.33
C PHE A 33 12.28 40.29 19.92
N SER A 34 11.32 41.06 20.47
CA SER A 34 9.92 40.96 20.09
C SER A 34 9.67 41.25 18.61
N SER A 35 10.42 42.20 18.04
CA SER A 35 10.35 42.46 16.58
C SER A 35 10.96 41.34 15.76
N PHE A 36 12.07 40.75 16.21
CA PHE A 36 12.70 39.57 15.60
C PHE A 36 11.77 38.36 15.62
N ASP A 37 11.20 38.03 16.81
CA ASP A 37 10.25 36.94 16.99
C ASP A 37 9.05 37.07 16.06
N GLU A 38 8.38 38.24 16.07
CA GLU A 38 7.24 38.50 15.18
C GLU A 38 7.55 38.24 13.71
N LYS A 39 8.71 38.74 13.23
CA LYS A 39 9.09 38.57 11.85
C LYS A 39 9.47 37.13 11.51
N LEU A 40 10.23 36.45 12.36
CA LEU A 40 10.67 35.06 12.16
C LEU A 40 9.47 34.11 12.19
N VAL A 41 8.61 34.21 13.19
CA VAL A 41 7.43 33.32 13.35
C VAL A 41 6.46 33.47 12.19
N ASN A 42 6.26 34.70 11.70
CA ASN A 42 5.41 34.96 10.56
C ASN A 42 6.11 34.74 9.20
N LYS A 43 7.40 34.34 9.21
CA LYS A 43 8.24 34.18 8.01
C LYS A 43 8.30 35.47 7.14
N ASP A 44 8.22 36.64 7.82
CA ASP A 44 8.42 37.95 7.21
C ASP A 44 9.91 38.23 7.09
N PHE A 45 10.58 37.53 6.15
CA PHE A 45 12.02 37.66 5.97
C PHE A 45 12.46 39.01 5.38
N GLU A 46 11.58 39.71 4.67
CA GLU A 46 11.83 41.08 4.26
C GLU A 46 11.87 42.01 5.46
N GLY A 47 10.88 41.89 6.36
CA GLY A 47 10.85 42.62 7.63
C GLY A 47 12.02 42.26 8.56
N LEU A 48 12.44 40.99 8.56
CA LEU A 48 13.60 40.52 9.34
C LEU A 48 14.90 41.19 8.83
N TYR A 49 15.10 41.30 7.51
CA TYR A 49 16.25 41.97 6.91
C TYR A 49 16.38 43.44 7.36
N LEU A 50 15.28 44.15 7.57
CA LEU A 50 15.30 45.56 8.00
C LEU A 50 15.79 45.74 9.46
N LEU A 51 15.80 44.67 10.27
CA LEU A 51 16.35 44.68 11.62
C LEU A 51 17.87 44.51 11.65
N LEU A 52 18.48 44.13 10.53
CA LEU A 52 19.92 43.87 10.45
C LEU A 52 20.77 45.16 10.54
N SER A 53 21.98 45.03 11.07
CA SER A 53 23.00 46.08 11.09
C SER A 53 23.48 46.44 9.67
N SER A 54 24.03 47.64 9.53
CA SER A 54 24.62 48.07 8.27
C SER A 54 25.75 47.16 7.80
N GLU A 55 26.52 46.56 8.72
CA GLU A 55 27.56 45.56 8.45
C GLU A 55 26.94 44.29 7.84
N SER A 56 25.91 43.74 8.45
CA SER A 56 25.20 42.55 7.96
C SER A 56 24.55 42.79 6.60
N GLN A 57 23.94 43.99 6.38
CA GLN A 57 23.33 44.35 5.10
C GLN A 57 24.38 44.59 3.99
N ALA A 58 25.63 44.92 4.35
CA ALA A 58 26.74 45.00 3.40
C ALA A 58 27.30 43.62 3.03
N ALA A 59 27.16 42.61 3.92
CA ALA A 59 27.64 41.26 3.69
C ALA A 59 26.68 40.38 2.86
N ILE A 60 25.37 40.65 2.93
CA ILE A 60 24.33 39.90 2.18
C ILE A 60 23.26 40.86 1.68
N THR A 61 22.87 40.73 0.42
CA THR A 61 21.76 41.55 -0.14
C THR A 61 20.41 41.09 0.40
N GLN A 62 19.41 41.97 0.38
CA GLN A 62 18.04 41.61 0.78
C GLN A 62 17.48 40.44 -0.03
N GLU A 63 17.71 40.42 -1.34
CA GLU A 63 17.26 39.36 -2.24
C GLU A 63 17.88 38.00 -1.87
N GLU A 64 19.19 37.96 -1.63
CA GLU A 64 19.90 36.75 -1.23
C GLU A 64 19.43 36.24 0.15
N PHE A 65 19.29 37.14 1.12
CA PHE A 65 18.80 36.83 2.46
C PHE A 65 17.39 36.22 2.43
N VAL A 66 16.45 36.92 1.79
CA VAL A 66 15.05 36.48 1.70
C VAL A 66 14.94 35.16 0.92
N THR A 67 15.68 35.03 -0.19
CA THR A 67 15.71 33.80 -0.98
C THR A 67 16.25 32.62 -0.18
N ARG A 68 17.32 32.84 0.60
CA ARG A 68 17.94 31.80 1.42
C ARG A 68 16.98 31.28 2.50
N TYR A 69 16.38 32.19 3.28
CA TYR A 69 15.40 31.81 4.29
C TYR A 69 14.18 31.09 3.67
N ASN A 70 13.62 31.64 2.60
CA ASN A 70 12.48 31.04 1.92
C ASN A 70 12.81 29.63 1.41
N ASN A 71 13.96 29.44 0.76
CA ASN A 71 14.34 28.13 0.21
C ASN A 71 14.53 27.10 1.32
N ILE A 72 15.16 27.47 2.44
CA ILE A 72 15.38 26.56 3.57
C ILE A 72 14.04 26.24 4.24
N TYR A 73 13.31 27.26 4.70
CA TYR A 73 12.07 27.06 5.48
C TYR A 73 10.94 26.43 4.66
N SER A 74 10.87 26.72 3.36
CA SER A 74 9.92 26.02 2.48
C SER A 74 10.39 24.61 2.15
N GLY A 75 11.69 24.41 1.92
CA GLY A 75 12.27 23.11 1.60
C GLY A 75 12.11 22.08 2.70
N ILE A 76 12.15 22.51 3.97
CA ILE A 76 11.91 21.65 5.14
C ILE A 76 10.44 21.66 5.61
N GLU A 77 9.54 22.36 4.91
CA GLU A 77 8.12 22.54 5.28
C GLU A 77 7.94 23.11 6.70
N ALA A 78 8.85 24.03 7.11
CA ALA A 78 8.82 24.59 8.46
C ALA A 78 7.46 25.20 8.79
N SER A 79 6.90 24.84 9.95
CA SER A 79 5.61 25.35 10.47
C SER A 79 5.60 25.43 12.00
N ASN A 80 4.59 26.06 12.56
CA ASN A 80 4.40 26.20 14.00
C ASN A 80 5.63 26.75 14.75
N LEU A 81 6.34 27.73 14.14
CA LEU A 81 7.52 28.34 14.73
C LEU A 81 7.17 29.02 16.05
N LYS A 82 8.02 28.84 17.05
CA LYS A 82 7.94 29.51 18.36
C LYS A 82 9.33 29.79 18.84
N THR A 83 9.55 31.00 19.36
CA THR A 83 10.77 31.37 20.04
C THR A 83 10.50 31.69 21.51
N GLU A 84 11.50 31.47 22.36
CA GLU A 84 11.49 31.88 23.75
C GLU A 84 12.82 32.54 24.08
N MET A 85 12.77 33.79 24.59
CA MET A 85 13.94 34.57 24.95
C MET A 85 14.58 34.02 26.24
N GLY A 86 15.87 33.87 26.24
CA GLY A 86 16.66 33.51 27.42
C GLY A 86 17.12 34.73 28.24
N GLU A 87 18.06 34.52 29.16
CA GLU A 87 18.66 35.59 29.96
C GLU A 87 19.64 36.40 29.08
N ILE A 88 19.42 37.71 29.00
CA ILE A 88 20.17 38.61 28.15
C ILE A 88 21.63 38.75 28.64
N ASP A 89 22.60 38.48 27.78
CA ASP A 89 24.02 38.75 28.03
C ASP A 89 24.39 40.16 27.54
N THR A 90 24.32 41.12 28.44
CA THR A 90 24.59 42.54 28.13
C THR A 90 26.11 42.83 28.02
N GLU A 91 26.98 41.94 28.51
CA GLU A 91 28.45 42.10 28.42
C GLU A 91 28.95 41.74 26.98
N ASN A 92 28.33 40.69 26.40
CA ASN A 92 28.67 40.22 25.06
C ASN A 92 27.69 40.74 23.98
N GLU A 93 26.68 41.52 24.35
CA GLU A 93 25.64 42.06 23.43
C GLU A 93 24.91 40.95 22.68
N VAL A 94 24.47 39.87 23.37
CA VAL A 94 23.79 38.69 22.83
C VAL A 94 22.47 38.44 23.57
N ILE A 95 21.44 38.07 22.81
CA ILE A 95 20.18 37.55 23.33
C ILE A 95 20.11 36.07 23.06
N PRO A 96 20.37 35.19 24.04
CA PRO A 96 20.09 33.76 23.87
C PRO A 96 18.61 33.50 23.68
N PHE A 97 18.23 32.55 22.83
CA PHE A 97 16.85 32.14 22.67
C PHE A 97 16.71 30.68 22.25
N SER A 98 15.53 30.12 22.46
CA SER A 98 15.17 28.82 21.90
C SER A 98 14.25 29.00 20.69
N LEU A 99 14.35 28.07 19.74
CA LEU A 99 13.45 27.97 18.60
C LEU A 99 12.90 26.55 18.52
N THR A 100 11.58 26.44 18.39
CA THR A 100 10.89 25.19 18.06
C THR A 100 10.11 25.36 16.79
N MET A 101 10.06 24.32 15.96
CA MET A 101 9.24 24.27 14.75
C MET A 101 8.95 22.84 14.35
N ASP A 102 7.88 22.64 13.59
CA ASP A 102 7.64 21.39 12.90
C ASP A 102 8.30 21.44 11.53
N THR A 103 8.85 20.29 11.10
CA THR A 103 9.47 20.11 9.79
C THR A 103 8.92 18.86 9.12
N VAL A 104 9.21 18.66 7.84
CA VAL A 104 8.88 17.42 7.10
C VAL A 104 9.49 16.17 7.75
N ALA A 105 10.57 16.30 8.51
CA ALA A 105 11.23 15.20 9.23
C ALA A 105 10.87 15.13 10.73
N GLY A 106 9.85 15.86 11.16
CA GLY A 106 9.40 15.92 12.55
C GLY A 106 9.72 17.24 13.25
N ASN A 107 9.56 17.26 14.56
CA ASN A 107 9.78 18.46 15.36
C ASN A 107 11.28 18.75 15.55
N PHE A 108 11.63 20.03 15.35
CA PHE A 108 12.95 20.58 15.71
C PHE A 108 12.81 21.44 16.96
N SER A 109 13.79 21.36 17.85
CA SER A 109 13.91 22.21 19.03
C SER A 109 15.38 22.41 19.38
N SER A 110 15.80 23.66 19.53
CA SER A 110 17.14 24.00 20.02
C SER A 110 17.07 25.23 20.91
N SER A 111 17.90 25.23 21.95
CA SER A 111 18.14 26.37 22.85
C SER A 111 19.48 27.07 22.59
N ASP A 112 20.19 26.65 21.57
CA ASP A 112 21.58 27.09 21.32
C ASP A 112 21.67 28.29 20.38
N TYR A 113 20.52 28.99 20.19
CA TYR A 113 20.49 30.20 19.40
C TYR A 113 21.00 31.40 20.19
N GLU A 114 21.82 32.19 19.51
CA GLU A 114 22.34 33.46 19.99
C GLU A 114 21.97 34.56 18.98
N LEU A 115 21.27 35.62 19.42
CA LEU A 115 20.96 36.79 18.61
C LEU A 115 21.91 37.94 19.00
N PRO A 116 23.04 38.09 18.32
CA PRO A 116 23.98 39.17 18.61
C PRO A 116 23.41 40.50 18.08
N TYR A 117 23.59 41.55 18.85
CA TYR A 117 23.08 42.88 18.50
C TYR A 117 24.14 43.96 18.69
N ILE A 118 23.95 45.10 18.02
CA ILE A 118 24.83 46.27 18.10
C ILE A 118 23.97 47.53 18.11
N LYS A 119 24.45 48.61 18.75
CA LYS A 119 23.77 49.91 18.71
C LYS A 119 24.28 50.77 17.58
N GLU A 120 23.45 51.06 16.54
CA GLU A 120 23.74 51.92 15.42
C GLU A 120 22.79 53.15 15.42
N ASN A 121 23.34 54.35 15.34
CA ASN A 121 22.57 55.60 15.26
C ASN A 121 21.48 55.77 16.37
N GLY A 122 21.67 55.08 17.52
CA GLY A 122 20.75 55.15 18.63
C GLY A 122 19.69 54.02 18.65
N GLU A 123 19.62 53.17 17.66
CA GLU A 123 18.78 51.98 17.57
C GLU A 123 19.60 50.70 17.70
N LEU A 124 18.99 49.64 18.27
CA LEU A 124 19.58 48.31 18.29
C LEU A 124 19.32 47.59 16.97
N LYS A 125 20.37 46.95 16.42
CA LYS A 125 20.36 46.21 15.16
C LYS A 125 20.97 44.85 15.37
N ILE A 126 20.58 43.86 14.54
CA ILE A 126 21.02 42.48 14.60
C ILE A 126 22.31 42.31 13.77
N LEU A 127 23.31 41.68 14.36
CA LEU A 127 24.46 41.14 13.64
C LEU A 127 24.12 39.75 13.14
N TRP A 128 23.85 39.66 11.84
CA TRP A 128 23.38 38.42 11.24
C TRP A 128 24.53 37.49 10.82
N SER A 129 24.32 36.20 11.09
CA SER A 129 25.08 35.11 10.46
C SER A 129 24.15 33.94 10.15
N GLU A 130 24.61 32.95 9.41
CA GLU A 130 23.84 31.76 9.09
C GLU A 130 23.47 30.92 10.33
N ALA A 131 24.16 31.11 11.45
CA ALA A 131 23.81 30.51 12.74
C ALA A 131 22.43 30.93 13.26
N LEU A 132 21.86 32.04 12.75
CA LEU A 132 20.48 32.43 13.03
C LEU A 132 19.42 31.63 12.22
N ILE A 133 19.83 30.89 11.20
CA ILE A 133 18.97 29.90 10.52
C ILE A 133 19.00 28.59 11.32
N PHE A 134 20.20 28.04 11.53
CA PHE A 134 20.46 26.92 12.47
C PHE A 134 21.81 27.15 13.16
N PRO A 135 21.93 26.92 14.47
CA PRO A 135 23.12 27.32 15.26
C PRO A 135 24.46 26.80 14.72
N MET A 136 24.47 25.63 14.06
CA MET A 136 25.68 25.02 13.51
C MET A 136 26.02 25.42 12.08
N MET A 137 25.18 26.28 11.45
CA MET A 137 25.40 26.72 10.05
C MET A 137 26.50 27.75 9.95
N GLU A 138 27.34 27.56 8.94
CA GLU A 138 28.34 28.53 8.45
C GLU A 138 28.07 28.93 7.01
N SER A 139 28.79 29.96 6.54
CA SER A 139 28.63 30.44 5.16
C SER A 139 28.98 29.34 4.15
N GLY A 140 28.05 29.11 3.20
CA GLY A 140 28.16 28.09 2.17
C GLY A 140 27.51 26.75 2.50
N ASP A 141 27.10 26.51 3.75
CA ASP A 141 26.38 25.30 4.15
C ASP A 141 25.01 25.21 3.45
N LYS A 142 24.53 23.98 3.30
CA LYS A 142 23.24 23.70 2.68
C LYS A 142 22.37 22.88 3.62
N VAL A 143 21.10 23.21 3.68
CA VAL A 143 20.10 22.34 4.34
C VAL A 143 19.58 21.35 3.32
N ARG A 144 19.61 20.07 3.69
CA ARG A 144 19.18 18.95 2.85
C ARG A 144 18.02 18.22 3.47
N VAL A 145 17.12 17.76 2.63
CA VAL A 145 16.04 16.84 2.97
C VAL A 145 16.28 15.55 2.21
N VAL A 146 16.31 14.44 2.93
CA VAL A 146 16.53 13.10 2.36
C VAL A 146 15.47 12.15 2.87
N THR A 147 14.85 11.40 1.95
CA THR A 147 13.93 10.32 2.28
C THR A 147 14.72 9.09 2.73
N LYS A 148 14.37 8.54 3.87
CA LYS A 148 14.81 7.24 4.36
C LYS A 148 13.80 6.21 3.88
N SER A 149 14.12 5.48 2.83
CA SER A 149 13.19 4.51 2.25
C SER A 149 12.88 3.37 3.21
N SER A 150 11.61 3.06 3.35
CA SER A 150 11.12 1.84 3.99
C SER A 150 11.09 0.68 2.99
N THR A 151 10.87 -0.54 3.50
CA THR A 151 10.64 -1.73 2.68
C THR A 151 9.20 -2.21 2.88
N ARG A 152 8.58 -2.70 1.80
CA ARG A 152 7.28 -3.36 1.86
C ARG A 152 7.44 -4.76 2.42
N GLY A 153 6.57 -5.19 3.35
CA GLY A 153 6.54 -6.54 3.89
C GLY A 153 6.35 -7.60 2.79
N SER A 154 6.90 -8.78 3.00
CA SER A 154 6.78 -9.90 2.06
C SER A 154 5.48 -10.66 2.27
N ILE A 155 4.98 -11.30 1.20
CA ILE A 155 3.94 -12.33 1.28
C ILE A 155 4.64 -13.68 1.19
N LEU A 156 4.56 -14.47 2.26
CA LEU A 156 5.28 -15.73 2.41
C LEU A 156 4.34 -16.93 2.25
N ASP A 157 4.85 -18.03 1.75
CA ASP A 157 4.16 -19.31 1.72
C ASP A 157 4.15 -19.98 3.12
N ARG A 158 3.59 -21.20 3.21
CA ARG A 158 3.54 -21.98 4.45
C ARG A 158 4.92 -22.32 5.02
N ASN A 159 5.97 -22.36 4.20
CA ASN A 159 7.34 -22.67 4.59
C ASN A 159 8.14 -21.42 5.00
N GLY A 160 7.59 -20.22 4.77
CA GLY A 160 8.26 -18.96 5.00
C GLY A 160 9.07 -18.46 3.79
N GLU A 161 8.89 -19.08 2.62
CA GLU A 161 9.51 -18.62 1.38
C GLU A 161 8.67 -17.52 0.72
N ALA A 162 9.33 -16.49 0.20
CA ALA A 162 8.64 -15.36 -0.39
C ALA A 162 7.92 -15.73 -1.68
N LEU A 163 6.61 -15.42 -1.75
CA LEU A 163 5.77 -15.44 -2.95
C LEU A 163 5.75 -14.05 -3.62
N ALA A 164 5.78 -12.99 -2.80
CA ALA A 164 5.97 -11.61 -3.24
C ALA A 164 6.94 -10.91 -2.28
N SER A 165 7.96 -10.23 -2.81
CA SER A 165 8.94 -9.48 -2.02
C SER A 165 9.58 -8.39 -2.86
N ASP A 166 10.14 -7.39 -2.19
CA ASP A 166 10.97 -6.41 -2.86
C ASP A 166 12.30 -7.05 -3.28
N GLY A 167 12.84 -6.57 -4.40
CA GLY A 167 14.07 -7.10 -4.95
C GLY A 167 14.64 -6.23 -6.05
N THR A 168 15.81 -6.61 -6.54
CA THR A 168 16.50 -5.86 -7.60
C THR A 168 15.98 -6.27 -8.97
N LEU A 169 15.35 -5.34 -9.66
CA LEU A 169 14.96 -5.42 -11.06
C LEU A 169 16.03 -4.79 -11.96
N LYS A 170 15.86 -4.92 -13.27
CA LYS A 170 16.75 -4.34 -14.28
C LYS A 170 15.95 -3.38 -15.15
N ILE A 171 16.47 -2.16 -15.33
CA ILE A 171 15.96 -1.21 -16.33
C ILE A 171 16.82 -1.34 -17.57
N ILE A 172 16.20 -1.64 -18.70
CA ILE A 172 16.80 -1.53 -20.03
C ILE A 172 16.45 -0.14 -20.53
N GLY A 173 17.45 0.63 -20.92
CA GLY A 173 17.28 1.98 -21.42
C GLY A 173 18.33 2.36 -22.42
N ILE A 174 18.21 3.57 -22.94
CA ILE A 174 19.06 4.12 -24.00
C ILE A 174 19.81 5.33 -23.47
N HIS A 175 21.09 5.45 -23.82
CA HIS A 175 21.90 6.66 -23.70
C HIS A 175 21.96 7.32 -25.08
N PRO A 176 21.15 8.37 -25.34
CA PRO A 176 20.97 8.87 -26.70
C PRO A 176 22.23 9.37 -27.37
N ALA A 177 23.18 9.98 -26.62
CA ALA A 177 24.44 10.46 -27.15
C ALA A 177 25.35 9.33 -27.71
N GLU A 178 25.18 8.09 -27.24
CA GLU A 178 25.91 6.92 -27.69
C GLU A 178 25.07 6.06 -28.67
N PHE A 179 23.80 6.42 -28.88
CA PHE A 179 22.89 5.72 -29.78
C PHE A 179 23.09 6.25 -31.18
N ASP A 180 23.76 5.46 -32.06
CA ASP A 180 24.18 5.87 -33.41
C ASP A 180 23.02 6.42 -34.25
N ASP A 181 23.12 7.71 -34.63
CA ASP A 181 22.10 8.41 -35.43
C ASP A 181 21.95 7.85 -36.86
N ASN A 182 23.00 7.25 -37.45
CA ASN A 182 22.95 6.73 -38.81
C ASN A 182 22.12 5.44 -38.93
N ASN A 183 21.96 4.69 -37.83
CA ASN A 183 21.21 3.44 -37.79
C ASN A 183 20.08 3.47 -36.73
N ARG A 184 19.73 4.64 -36.25
CA ARG A 184 18.75 4.83 -35.14
C ARG A 184 17.44 4.07 -35.38
N GLU A 185 16.83 4.21 -36.56
CA GLU A 185 15.56 3.54 -36.90
C GLU A 185 15.68 2.01 -36.84
N SER A 186 16.76 1.46 -37.40
CA SER A 186 17.00 0.02 -37.39
C SER A 186 17.23 -0.51 -35.97
N LYS A 187 17.98 0.22 -35.13
CA LYS A 187 18.22 -0.13 -33.73
C LYS A 187 16.95 -0.06 -32.89
N ILE A 188 16.09 0.94 -33.12
CA ILE A 188 14.78 1.05 -32.46
C ILE A 188 13.91 -0.14 -32.83
N SER A 189 13.84 -0.51 -34.13
CA SER A 189 13.04 -1.64 -34.61
C SER A 189 13.53 -2.96 -34.03
N GLU A 190 14.85 -3.19 -33.97
CA GLU A 190 15.45 -4.38 -33.36
C GLU A 190 15.13 -4.44 -31.86
N LEU A 191 15.29 -3.34 -31.13
CA LEU A 191 15.01 -3.28 -29.69
C LEU A 191 13.50 -3.45 -29.41
N ALA A 192 12.63 -2.84 -30.19
CA ALA A 192 11.18 -2.98 -30.06
C ALA A 192 10.73 -4.43 -30.27
N THR A 193 11.29 -5.10 -31.30
CA THR A 193 11.06 -6.52 -31.56
C THR A 193 11.55 -7.39 -30.40
N LEU A 194 12.74 -7.11 -29.89
CA LEU A 194 13.35 -7.86 -28.78
C LEU A 194 12.57 -7.71 -27.47
N LEU A 195 12.06 -6.50 -27.22
CA LEU A 195 11.25 -6.18 -26.04
C LEU A 195 9.77 -6.55 -26.21
N ASP A 196 9.34 -6.89 -27.43
CA ASP A 196 7.92 -7.15 -27.76
C ASP A 196 7.03 -5.95 -27.39
N ILE A 197 7.43 -4.74 -27.86
CA ILE A 197 6.69 -3.47 -27.70
C ILE A 197 6.64 -2.73 -29.02
N ASP A 198 5.81 -1.70 -29.10
CA ASP A 198 5.72 -0.83 -30.28
C ASP A 198 6.93 0.10 -30.36
N GLU A 199 7.46 0.32 -31.58
CA GLU A 199 8.54 1.26 -31.84
C GLU A 199 8.20 2.67 -31.35
N ASP A 200 6.94 3.09 -31.53
CA ASP A 200 6.44 4.40 -31.06
C ASP A 200 6.63 4.60 -29.55
N THR A 201 6.63 3.52 -28.76
CA THR A 201 6.90 3.59 -27.32
C THR A 201 8.32 4.04 -27.02
N ILE A 202 9.29 3.54 -27.80
CA ILE A 202 10.70 3.92 -27.68
C ILE A 202 10.90 5.34 -28.20
N ILE A 203 10.35 5.65 -29.38
CA ILE A 203 10.47 6.94 -30.04
C ILE A 203 9.95 8.04 -29.10
N LYS A 204 8.73 7.87 -28.58
CA LYS A 204 8.12 8.83 -27.66
C LYS A 204 9.00 9.13 -26.44
N LYS A 205 9.55 8.10 -25.80
CA LYS A 205 10.42 8.26 -24.62
C LYS A 205 11.73 8.99 -24.96
N LEU A 206 12.29 8.73 -26.14
CA LEU A 206 13.47 9.44 -26.61
C LEU A 206 13.18 10.90 -26.94
N ASP A 207 12.02 11.19 -27.54
CA ASP A 207 11.62 12.56 -27.93
C ASP A 207 11.22 13.42 -26.71
N GLU A 208 10.74 12.80 -25.63
CA GLU A 208 10.46 13.48 -24.35
C GLU A 208 11.76 13.85 -23.59
N ASN A 209 12.90 13.29 -23.98
CA ASN A 209 14.19 13.57 -23.35
C ASN A 209 14.86 14.79 -24.00
N SER A 210 15.05 15.86 -23.23
CA SER A 210 15.67 17.10 -23.70
C SER A 210 17.21 17.11 -23.69
N ASN A 211 17.84 16.13 -23.03
CA ASN A 211 19.30 16.06 -22.88
C ASN A 211 19.84 14.70 -23.35
N PRO A 212 20.63 14.63 -24.42
CA PRO A 212 21.15 13.39 -24.97
C PRO A 212 22.11 12.64 -24.04
N ASP A 213 22.68 13.31 -23.03
CA ASP A 213 23.56 12.69 -22.04
C ASP A 213 22.79 11.99 -20.92
N TYR A 214 21.46 12.10 -20.88
CA TYR A 214 20.65 11.44 -19.86
C TYR A 214 20.20 10.06 -20.33
N PHE A 215 20.30 9.11 -19.40
CA PHE A 215 19.76 7.77 -19.60
C PHE A 215 18.23 7.80 -19.69
N VAL A 216 17.69 7.27 -20.79
CA VAL A 216 16.25 7.16 -21.05
C VAL A 216 15.78 5.74 -20.73
N PRO A 217 15.02 5.52 -19.65
CA PRO A 217 14.51 4.20 -19.29
C PRO A 217 13.42 3.75 -20.26
N ILE A 218 13.57 2.59 -20.87
CA ILE A 218 12.58 2.03 -21.82
C ILE A 218 11.64 1.05 -21.13
N VAL A 219 12.17 -0.04 -20.55
CA VAL A 219 11.39 -1.04 -19.80
C VAL A 219 12.13 -1.50 -18.56
N THR A 220 11.35 -1.94 -17.57
CA THR A 220 11.86 -2.66 -16.40
C THR A 220 11.60 -4.16 -16.59
N VAL A 221 12.54 -5.01 -16.24
CA VAL A 221 12.45 -6.47 -16.40
C VAL A 221 12.93 -7.20 -15.15
N LEU A 222 12.49 -8.45 -14.98
CA LEU A 222 13.00 -9.32 -13.92
C LEU A 222 14.49 -9.65 -14.14
N PRO A 223 15.27 -9.84 -13.07
CA PRO A 223 16.65 -10.28 -13.16
C PRO A 223 16.73 -11.71 -13.73
N GLY A 224 17.84 -12.03 -14.41
CA GLY A 224 18.12 -13.39 -14.88
C GLY A 224 17.32 -13.84 -16.12
N THR A 225 16.55 -12.94 -16.74
CA THR A 225 15.85 -13.26 -17.99
C THR A 225 16.83 -13.48 -19.12
N SER A 226 16.45 -14.31 -20.13
CA SER A 226 17.24 -14.54 -21.34
C SER A 226 17.54 -13.24 -22.09
N LEU A 227 16.62 -12.26 -22.02
CA LEU A 227 16.78 -10.91 -22.56
C LEU A 227 17.99 -10.18 -21.94
N ILE A 228 18.11 -10.19 -20.61
CA ILE A 228 19.25 -9.57 -19.92
C ILE A 228 20.55 -10.26 -20.30
N GLN A 229 20.56 -11.59 -20.36
CA GLN A 229 21.75 -12.36 -20.78
C GLN A 229 22.14 -12.03 -22.22
N PHE A 230 21.16 -11.94 -23.12
CA PHE A 230 21.38 -11.58 -24.52
C PHE A 230 21.99 -10.18 -24.65
N LEU A 231 21.41 -9.16 -24.00
CA LEU A 231 21.88 -7.78 -24.04
C LEU A 231 23.24 -7.60 -23.36
N SER A 232 23.53 -8.33 -22.29
CA SER A 232 24.81 -8.27 -21.57
C SER A 232 25.97 -8.90 -22.34
N ASN A 233 25.69 -9.84 -23.25
CA ASN A 233 26.69 -10.56 -24.05
C ASN A 233 27.05 -9.88 -25.39
N ARG A 234 26.44 -8.74 -25.69
CA ARG A 234 26.66 -7.97 -26.93
C ARG A 234 27.00 -6.51 -26.60
N GLU A 235 27.95 -5.96 -27.31
CA GLU A 235 28.15 -4.49 -27.32
C GLU A 235 27.03 -3.87 -28.15
N HIS A 236 25.98 -3.41 -27.45
CA HIS A 236 24.92 -2.60 -28.03
C HIS A 236 25.24 -1.13 -27.74
N GLU A 237 25.77 -0.40 -28.71
CA GLU A 237 26.05 1.01 -28.58
C GLU A 237 24.82 1.78 -28.09
N GLY A 238 24.96 2.45 -26.95
CA GLY A 238 23.94 3.28 -26.36
C GLY A 238 22.79 2.52 -25.64
N ILE A 239 22.77 1.18 -25.59
CA ILE A 239 21.80 0.43 -24.79
C ILE A 239 22.44 0.04 -23.45
N LEU A 240 21.86 0.49 -22.35
CA LEU A 240 22.38 0.29 -21.01
C LEU A 240 21.38 -0.48 -20.11
N ILE A 241 21.93 -1.27 -19.19
CA ILE A 241 21.17 -1.98 -18.17
C ILE A 241 21.53 -1.42 -16.80
N ARG A 242 20.54 -0.92 -16.06
CA ARG A 242 20.71 -0.40 -14.70
C ARG A 242 19.89 -1.20 -13.70
N ASN A 243 20.34 -1.20 -12.43
CA ASN A 243 19.56 -1.78 -11.35
C ASN A 243 18.49 -0.80 -10.89
N THR A 244 17.34 -1.33 -10.47
CA THR A 244 16.31 -0.60 -9.74
C THR A 244 15.69 -1.52 -8.69
N GLN A 245 15.06 -0.97 -7.69
CA GLN A 245 14.27 -1.73 -6.74
C GLN A 245 12.84 -1.86 -7.25
N GLY A 246 12.18 -2.96 -6.90
CA GLY A 246 10.78 -3.16 -7.23
C GLY A 246 10.23 -4.47 -6.67
N ARG A 247 8.92 -4.66 -6.82
CA ARG A 247 8.21 -5.84 -6.31
C ARG A 247 8.33 -7.00 -7.29
N ILE A 248 8.69 -8.18 -6.78
CA ILE A 248 8.86 -9.42 -7.54
C ILE A 248 7.84 -10.45 -7.03
N TYR A 249 7.12 -11.08 -7.96
CA TYR A 249 6.14 -12.13 -7.69
C TYR A 249 6.65 -13.46 -8.26
N LYS A 250 6.68 -14.49 -7.41
CA LYS A 250 7.04 -15.86 -7.84
C LYS A 250 5.80 -16.58 -8.41
N ASN A 251 6.06 -17.61 -9.22
CA ASN A 251 5.06 -18.53 -9.75
C ASN A 251 3.97 -17.89 -10.66
N GLU A 252 4.29 -16.73 -11.22
CA GLU A 252 3.57 -16.08 -12.33
C GLU A 252 2.03 -16.12 -12.21
N GLU A 253 1.32 -16.67 -13.23
CA GLU A 253 -0.14 -16.66 -13.31
C GLU A 253 -0.82 -17.52 -12.23
N ALA A 254 -0.16 -18.58 -11.73
CA ALA A 254 -0.76 -19.48 -10.72
C ALA A 254 -1.15 -18.73 -9.42
N PHE A 255 -0.51 -17.60 -9.16
CA PHE A 255 -0.73 -16.79 -7.98
C PHE A 255 -1.33 -15.41 -8.28
N GLY A 256 -1.45 -15.00 -9.55
CA GLY A 256 -1.80 -13.64 -9.91
C GLY A 256 -3.05 -13.11 -9.21
N ARG A 257 -4.15 -13.87 -9.23
CA ARG A 257 -5.40 -13.43 -8.59
C ARG A 257 -5.36 -13.49 -7.06
N LEU A 258 -4.56 -14.38 -6.48
CA LEU A 258 -4.41 -14.49 -5.03
C LEU A 258 -3.52 -13.36 -4.48
N LEU A 259 -2.31 -13.22 -5.03
CA LEU A 259 -1.37 -12.19 -4.58
C LEU A 259 -1.81 -10.78 -5.00
N GLY A 260 -2.33 -10.63 -6.22
CA GLY A 260 -2.57 -9.33 -6.79
C GLY A 260 -1.26 -8.68 -7.27
N TYR A 261 -1.22 -7.36 -7.24
CA TYR A 261 -0.05 -6.57 -7.64
C TYR A 261 -0.10 -5.17 -7.01
N ILE A 262 1.05 -4.51 -6.98
CA ILE A 262 1.16 -3.09 -6.63
C ILE A 262 1.20 -2.23 -7.90
N GLY A 263 0.77 -0.99 -7.78
CA GLY A 263 0.81 -0.01 -8.88
C GLY A 263 0.71 1.41 -8.34
N GLU A 264 0.93 2.39 -9.20
CA GLU A 264 0.87 3.81 -8.84
C GLU A 264 -0.49 4.19 -8.24
N ILE A 265 -0.47 5.02 -7.21
CA ILE A 265 -1.67 5.58 -6.60
C ILE A 265 -2.41 6.45 -7.62
N THR A 266 -3.76 6.37 -7.65
CA THR A 266 -4.55 7.29 -8.48
C THR A 266 -4.82 8.60 -7.75
N ALA A 267 -5.24 9.63 -8.49
CA ALA A 267 -5.59 10.93 -7.90
C ALA A 267 -6.73 10.77 -6.87
N GLU A 268 -7.74 9.96 -7.18
CA GLU A 268 -8.87 9.70 -6.28
C GLU A 268 -8.43 8.95 -5.01
N GLN A 269 -7.47 8.03 -5.13
CA GLN A 269 -6.93 7.31 -3.97
C GLN A 269 -6.07 8.23 -3.09
N LEU A 270 -5.33 9.16 -3.72
CA LEU A 270 -4.53 10.15 -3.00
C LEU A 270 -5.42 11.18 -2.29
N GLU A 271 -6.51 11.63 -2.92
CA GLU A 271 -7.50 12.51 -2.27
C GLU A 271 -8.23 11.85 -1.09
N ALA A 272 -8.37 10.52 -1.12
CA ALA A 272 -8.97 9.75 -0.03
C ALA A 272 -8.00 9.43 1.12
N ASP A 273 -6.72 9.77 1.00
CA ASP A 273 -5.70 9.58 2.03
C ASP A 273 -5.79 10.68 3.09
N GLU A 274 -6.69 10.50 4.05
CA GLU A 274 -6.90 11.46 5.15
C GLU A 274 -5.68 11.56 6.09
N GLU A 275 -4.85 10.53 6.15
CA GLU A 275 -3.66 10.48 7.00
C GLU A 275 -2.41 11.10 6.35
N GLY A 276 -2.46 11.38 5.04
CA GLY A 276 -1.35 11.96 4.28
C GLY A 276 -0.11 11.06 4.19
N ILE A 277 -0.32 9.74 4.15
CA ILE A 277 0.74 8.73 4.14
C ILE A 277 1.36 8.59 2.75
N TYR A 278 0.54 8.81 1.71
CA TYR A 278 0.95 8.59 0.34
C TYR A 278 1.37 9.88 -0.36
N THR A 279 2.25 9.72 -1.33
CA THR A 279 2.64 10.75 -2.29
C THR A 279 2.17 10.35 -3.69
N ARG A 280 2.27 11.27 -4.66
CA ARG A 280 1.90 11.00 -6.06
C ARG A 280 2.67 9.82 -6.69
N ASN A 281 3.83 9.49 -6.15
CA ASN A 281 4.69 8.42 -6.66
C ASN A 281 4.58 7.13 -5.83
N SER A 282 3.69 7.08 -4.84
CA SER A 282 3.51 5.91 -4.00
C SER A 282 2.96 4.73 -4.78
N LEU A 283 3.54 3.55 -4.54
CA LEU A 283 3.04 2.28 -5.03
C LEU A 283 2.17 1.63 -3.96
N ILE A 284 0.93 1.32 -4.30
CA ILE A 284 -0.04 0.71 -3.39
C ILE A 284 -0.58 -0.59 -3.94
N GLY A 285 -1.12 -1.45 -3.09
CA GLY A 285 -1.80 -2.68 -3.50
C GLY A 285 -3.06 -2.38 -4.32
N LYS A 286 -3.12 -2.91 -5.55
CA LYS A 286 -4.22 -2.70 -6.50
C LYS A 286 -5.21 -3.86 -6.54
N ALA A 287 -4.78 -5.04 -6.17
CA ALA A 287 -5.60 -6.26 -6.22
C ALA A 287 -5.06 -7.31 -5.25
N GLY A 288 -5.85 -8.35 -4.96
CA GLY A 288 -5.44 -9.52 -4.20
C GLY A 288 -4.98 -9.22 -2.79
N LEU A 289 -4.07 -10.05 -2.27
CA LEU A 289 -3.51 -9.88 -0.92
C LEU A 289 -2.71 -8.58 -0.78
N GLU A 290 -2.06 -8.11 -1.86
CA GLU A 290 -1.38 -6.81 -1.86
C GLU A 290 -2.33 -5.66 -1.49
N GLN A 291 -3.57 -5.69 -1.99
CA GLN A 291 -4.60 -4.69 -1.66
C GLN A 291 -5.22 -4.94 -0.29
N VAL A 292 -5.56 -6.19 0.02
CA VAL A 292 -6.25 -6.54 1.27
C VAL A 292 -5.39 -6.23 2.49
N TYR A 293 -4.07 -6.43 2.37
CA TYR A 293 -3.11 -6.21 3.45
C TYR A 293 -2.23 -4.98 3.24
N GLU A 294 -2.72 -3.99 2.47
CA GLU A 294 -1.97 -2.76 2.20
C GLU A 294 -1.42 -2.11 3.47
N GLU A 295 -2.24 -1.93 4.50
CA GLU A 295 -1.83 -1.33 5.78
C GLU A 295 -0.76 -2.14 6.53
N THR A 296 -0.78 -3.48 6.39
CA THR A 296 0.20 -4.35 7.02
C THR A 296 1.50 -4.40 6.24
N LEU A 297 1.37 -4.49 4.91
CA LEU A 297 2.51 -4.69 4.01
C LEU A 297 3.26 -3.39 3.72
N ARG A 298 2.58 -2.24 3.67
CA ARG A 298 3.23 -0.98 3.38
C ARG A 298 4.26 -0.62 4.43
N GLY A 299 5.41 -0.12 4.00
CA GLY A 299 6.31 0.63 4.86
C GLY A 299 5.88 2.10 4.93
N ILE A 300 6.43 2.81 5.88
CA ILE A 300 6.29 4.27 5.99
C ILE A 300 7.70 4.83 5.91
N ASP A 301 7.93 5.64 4.88
CA ASP A 301 9.24 6.27 4.70
C ASP A 301 9.52 7.25 5.82
N GLY A 302 10.78 7.29 6.21
CA GLY A 302 11.30 8.30 7.11
C GLY A 302 11.85 9.49 6.34
N MET A 303 12.11 10.57 7.05
CA MET A 303 12.69 11.79 6.51
C MET A 303 13.83 12.27 7.42
N GLU A 304 14.89 12.77 6.83
CA GLU A 304 15.97 13.42 7.54
C GLU A 304 16.20 14.83 6.97
N VAL A 305 16.25 15.82 7.87
CA VAL A 305 16.71 17.17 7.57
C VAL A 305 18.06 17.34 8.21
N TYR A 306 19.08 17.72 7.46
CA TYR A 306 20.43 17.89 7.97
C TYR A 306 21.16 19.05 7.30
N ILE A 307 22.25 19.54 7.96
CA ILE A 307 23.17 20.52 7.43
C ILE A 307 24.29 19.80 6.70
N GLU A 308 24.50 20.14 5.42
CA GLU A 308 25.60 19.65 4.58
C GLU A 308 26.68 20.72 4.44
N ARG A 309 27.92 20.36 4.77
CA ARG A 309 29.14 21.12 4.52
C ARG A 309 30.12 20.28 3.69
N ASP A 310 30.55 20.76 2.54
CA ASP A 310 31.48 20.09 1.63
C ASP A 310 31.07 18.64 1.29
N GLY A 311 29.76 18.40 1.13
CA GLY A 311 29.20 17.09 0.79
C GLY A 311 29.09 16.13 1.99
N THR A 312 29.31 16.61 3.21
CA THR A 312 29.24 15.81 4.45
C THR A 312 28.08 16.33 5.32
N ASN A 313 27.28 15.42 5.88
CA ASN A 313 26.33 15.72 6.94
C ASN A 313 27.09 16.08 8.21
N ILE A 314 26.95 17.32 8.70
CA ILE A 314 27.61 17.80 9.92
C ILE A 314 26.67 17.85 11.13
N GLU A 315 25.35 17.98 10.90
CA GLU A 315 24.35 18.04 11.96
C GLU A 315 22.99 17.61 11.42
N THR A 316 22.32 16.70 12.14
CA THR A 316 20.93 16.32 11.85
C THR A 316 19.97 17.21 12.61
N ILE A 317 19.16 17.98 11.90
CA ILE A 317 18.19 18.92 12.45
C ILE A 317 16.93 18.20 12.94
N ALA A 318 16.39 17.31 12.12
CA ALA A 318 15.25 16.49 12.46
C ALA A 318 15.32 15.15 11.73
N LEU A 319 14.82 14.10 12.37
CA LEU A 319 14.82 12.74 11.83
C LEU A 319 13.53 12.01 12.24
N THR A 320 12.80 11.54 11.26
CA THR A 320 11.78 10.51 11.43
C THR A 320 12.31 9.22 10.81
N GLU A 321 12.42 8.18 11.62
CA GLU A 321 12.91 6.88 11.14
C GLU A 321 11.90 6.20 10.23
N ALA A 322 12.39 5.53 9.17
CA ALA A 322 11.57 4.68 8.32
C ALA A 322 11.00 3.49 9.13
N ARG A 323 9.75 3.14 8.87
CA ARG A 323 9.12 1.94 9.42
C ARG A 323 8.82 0.96 8.29
N ASN A 324 9.47 -0.19 8.32
CA ASN A 324 9.23 -1.25 7.35
C ASN A 324 7.85 -1.86 7.55
N GLY A 325 7.22 -2.31 6.47
CA GLY A 325 6.01 -3.11 6.50
C GLY A 325 6.26 -4.47 7.15
N SER A 326 5.18 -5.10 7.59
CA SER A 326 5.21 -6.43 8.21
C SER A 326 4.93 -7.52 7.17
N ASP A 327 5.63 -8.64 7.29
CA ASP A 327 5.38 -9.81 6.45
C ASP A 327 4.04 -10.46 6.81
N ILE A 328 3.36 -11.04 5.81
CA ILE A 328 2.23 -11.95 6.02
C ILE A 328 2.60 -13.35 5.58
N LYS A 329 2.21 -14.35 6.39
CA LYS A 329 2.47 -15.76 6.10
C LYS A 329 1.17 -16.49 5.79
N LEU A 330 1.14 -17.17 4.65
CA LEU A 330 0.00 -17.94 4.16
C LEU A 330 0.15 -19.42 4.53
N SER A 331 -0.96 -20.15 4.58
CA SER A 331 -0.99 -21.62 4.66
C SER A 331 -0.83 -22.29 3.29
N ILE A 332 -0.74 -21.54 2.21
CA ILE A 332 -0.67 -22.02 0.82
C ILE A 332 0.60 -22.84 0.56
N ASP A 333 0.41 -24.00 -0.05
CA ASP A 333 1.48 -24.82 -0.62
C ASP A 333 1.72 -24.40 -2.08
N PRO A 334 2.89 -23.79 -2.38
CA PRO A 334 3.14 -23.25 -3.73
C PRO A 334 3.19 -24.33 -4.81
N ASN A 335 3.67 -25.52 -4.49
CA ASN A 335 3.75 -26.61 -5.47
C ASN A 335 2.34 -27.12 -5.82
N LEU A 336 1.49 -27.26 -4.82
CA LEU A 336 0.10 -27.68 -5.02
C LEU A 336 -0.68 -26.60 -5.81
N GLN A 337 -0.53 -25.32 -5.45
CA GLN A 337 -1.17 -24.19 -6.14
C GLN A 337 -0.81 -24.19 -7.63
N VAL A 338 0.49 -24.26 -7.96
CA VAL A 338 1.00 -24.30 -9.35
C VAL A 338 0.46 -25.53 -10.07
N LYS A 339 0.55 -26.70 -9.44
CA LYS A 339 0.09 -27.96 -10.05
C LYS A 339 -1.40 -27.96 -10.39
N ILE A 340 -2.23 -27.39 -9.51
CA ILE A 340 -3.66 -27.26 -9.78
C ILE A 340 -3.88 -26.29 -10.94
N TYR A 341 -3.23 -25.12 -10.94
CA TYR A 341 -3.35 -24.13 -12.00
C TYR A 341 -2.97 -24.72 -13.38
N GLU A 342 -1.82 -25.39 -13.48
CA GLU A 342 -1.40 -26.07 -14.70
C GLU A 342 -2.40 -27.14 -15.18
N THR A 343 -2.98 -27.90 -14.22
CA THR A 343 -3.96 -28.94 -14.53
C THR A 343 -5.26 -28.35 -15.10
N MET A 344 -5.65 -27.15 -14.65
CA MET A 344 -6.80 -26.43 -15.20
C MET A 344 -6.56 -25.97 -16.66
N ASN A 345 -5.31 -25.87 -17.09
CA ASN A 345 -4.91 -25.63 -18.49
C ASN A 345 -5.68 -24.48 -19.18
N GLY A 346 -5.88 -23.36 -18.46
CA GLY A 346 -6.60 -22.18 -18.96
C GLY A 346 -8.14 -22.29 -18.97
N GLU A 347 -8.69 -23.42 -18.57
CA GLU A 347 -10.13 -23.56 -18.39
C GLU A 347 -10.66 -22.57 -17.35
N LYS A 348 -11.86 -22.02 -17.61
CA LYS A 348 -12.50 -21.04 -16.74
C LYS A 348 -13.08 -21.71 -15.50
N GLY A 349 -12.52 -21.44 -14.32
CA GLY A 349 -13.01 -22.01 -13.08
C GLY A 349 -12.15 -21.63 -11.88
N SER A 350 -12.48 -22.25 -10.74
CA SER A 350 -11.68 -22.16 -9.53
C SER A 350 -11.50 -23.55 -8.89
N ALA A 351 -10.40 -23.72 -8.18
CA ALA A 351 -10.14 -24.90 -7.38
C ALA A 351 -9.60 -24.50 -6.01
N THR A 352 -9.97 -25.25 -4.99
CA THR A 352 -9.55 -25.05 -3.61
C THR A 352 -9.13 -26.39 -3.02
N ALA A 353 -8.01 -26.37 -2.28
CA ALA A 353 -7.57 -27.50 -1.48
C ALA A 353 -7.46 -27.07 0.00
N VAL A 354 -7.96 -27.90 0.90
CA VAL A 354 -7.85 -27.70 2.34
C VAL A 354 -7.27 -28.96 2.99
N ASP A 355 -6.52 -28.79 4.06
CA ASP A 355 -6.14 -29.89 4.93
C ASP A 355 -7.36 -30.25 5.81
N PRO A 356 -7.92 -31.46 5.69
CA PRO A 356 -9.13 -31.81 6.44
C PRO A 356 -8.89 -31.89 7.96
N THR A 357 -7.65 -32.06 8.41
CA THR A 357 -7.31 -32.18 9.81
C THR A 357 -7.16 -30.83 10.51
N THR A 358 -6.52 -29.85 9.82
CA THR A 358 -6.19 -28.54 10.39
C THR A 358 -7.14 -27.43 9.93
N GLY A 359 -7.82 -27.62 8.80
CA GLY A 359 -8.61 -26.59 8.13
C GLY A 359 -7.75 -25.58 7.34
N GLU A 360 -6.44 -25.77 7.26
CA GLU A 360 -5.56 -24.90 6.48
C GLU A 360 -5.91 -24.91 4.98
N ILE A 361 -5.94 -23.73 4.38
CA ILE A 361 -6.13 -23.58 2.94
C ILE A 361 -4.78 -23.81 2.26
N LEU A 362 -4.64 -24.92 1.56
CA LEU A 362 -3.41 -25.31 0.89
C LEU A 362 -3.30 -24.74 -0.54
N ALA A 363 -4.44 -24.52 -1.19
CA ALA A 363 -4.50 -23.88 -2.50
C ALA A 363 -5.82 -23.12 -2.68
N LEU A 364 -5.74 -21.99 -3.38
CA LEU A 364 -6.87 -21.13 -3.74
C LEU A 364 -6.64 -20.57 -5.14
N VAL A 365 -7.13 -21.29 -6.16
CA VAL A 365 -6.79 -21.09 -7.56
C VAL A 365 -7.95 -20.47 -8.32
N SER A 366 -7.65 -19.45 -9.14
CA SER A 366 -8.55 -18.89 -10.16
C SER A 366 -7.89 -19.07 -11.54
N SER A 367 -8.61 -19.60 -12.52
CA SER A 367 -8.12 -19.80 -13.89
C SER A 367 -9.14 -19.26 -14.92
N PRO A 368 -8.68 -18.61 -16.02
CA PRO A 368 -7.33 -18.12 -16.21
C PRO A 368 -6.98 -17.00 -15.22
N SER A 369 -5.69 -16.70 -15.09
CA SER A 369 -5.16 -15.64 -14.23
C SER A 369 -4.05 -14.88 -14.97
N TYR A 370 -3.50 -13.85 -14.36
CA TYR A 370 -2.45 -13.01 -14.93
C TYR A 370 -1.13 -13.14 -14.16
N ASN A 371 -0.03 -12.81 -14.83
CA ASN A 371 1.27 -12.67 -14.19
C ASN A 371 1.40 -11.28 -13.54
N SER A 372 1.46 -11.25 -12.21
CA SER A 372 1.56 -9.99 -11.43
C SER A 372 2.79 -9.15 -11.79
N ASN A 373 3.89 -9.78 -12.20
CA ASN A 373 5.09 -9.07 -12.62
C ASN A 373 4.87 -8.17 -13.85
N ARG A 374 3.85 -8.45 -14.68
CA ARG A 374 3.52 -7.62 -15.84
C ARG A 374 3.02 -6.22 -15.45
N TYR A 375 2.51 -6.07 -14.24
CA TYR A 375 2.06 -4.79 -13.71
C TYR A 375 3.17 -3.99 -13.01
N THR A 376 4.23 -4.68 -12.54
CA THR A 376 5.38 -4.04 -11.87
C THR A 376 6.60 -3.89 -12.79
N THR A 377 6.56 -4.49 -13.97
CA THR A 377 7.58 -4.39 -15.01
C THR A 377 7.02 -3.69 -16.25
N TYR A 378 6.65 -4.46 -17.28
CA TYR A 378 5.99 -3.93 -18.47
C TYR A 378 5.09 -4.99 -19.12
N MET A 379 4.10 -4.50 -19.89
CA MET A 379 3.17 -5.34 -20.63
C MET A 379 3.63 -5.49 -22.06
N THR A 380 3.99 -6.71 -22.49
CA THR A 380 4.40 -7.00 -23.86
C THR A 380 3.21 -6.99 -24.82
N ASN A 381 3.46 -6.81 -26.13
CA ASN A 381 2.41 -6.85 -27.14
C ASN A 381 1.76 -8.24 -27.25
N SER A 382 2.56 -9.31 -27.16
CA SER A 382 2.05 -10.69 -27.12
C SER A 382 1.11 -10.91 -25.92
N GLU A 383 1.44 -10.38 -24.75
CA GLU A 383 0.58 -10.50 -23.56
C GLU A 383 -0.71 -9.70 -23.71
N LYS A 384 -0.67 -8.48 -24.26
CA LYS A 384 -1.88 -7.71 -24.59
C LYS A 384 -2.80 -8.51 -25.52
N GLN A 385 -2.25 -9.06 -26.62
CA GLN A 385 -2.99 -9.88 -27.57
C GLN A 385 -3.57 -11.14 -26.93
N ARG A 386 -2.79 -11.84 -26.08
CA ARG A 386 -3.28 -13.00 -25.32
C ARG A 386 -4.49 -12.62 -24.46
N ARG A 387 -4.41 -11.53 -23.73
CA ARG A 387 -5.50 -11.06 -22.85
C ARG A 387 -6.74 -10.64 -23.63
N GLU A 388 -6.57 -9.97 -24.75
CA GLU A 388 -7.66 -9.64 -25.69
C GLU A 388 -8.33 -10.91 -26.25
N ALA A 389 -7.54 -11.89 -26.65
CA ALA A 389 -8.05 -13.17 -27.20
C ALA A 389 -8.93 -13.93 -26.20
N ILE A 390 -8.64 -13.84 -24.90
CA ILE A 390 -9.48 -14.42 -23.85
C ILE A 390 -10.55 -13.45 -23.31
N ASN A 391 -10.70 -12.29 -23.95
CA ASN A 391 -11.61 -11.22 -23.54
C ASN A 391 -11.41 -10.85 -22.06
N TYR A 392 -10.17 -10.65 -21.64
CA TYR A 392 -9.75 -10.30 -20.26
C TYR A 392 -10.32 -11.23 -19.17
N ALA A 393 -10.55 -12.49 -19.53
CA ALA A 393 -11.09 -13.49 -18.60
C ALA A 393 -10.18 -13.75 -17.39
N ASP A 394 -8.90 -13.38 -17.45
CA ASP A 394 -7.92 -13.43 -16.39
C ASP A 394 -8.16 -12.37 -15.28
N GLU A 395 -9.01 -11.38 -15.51
CA GLU A 395 -9.38 -10.37 -14.51
C GLU A 395 -10.42 -10.85 -13.49
N ALA A 396 -11.18 -11.89 -13.81
CA ALA A 396 -12.19 -12.42 -12.91
C ALA A 396 -11.56 -13.25 -11.78
N ASN A 397 -11.88 -12.88 -10.53
CA ASN A 397 -11.50 -13.71 -9.38
C ASN A 397 -12.55 -14.78 -9.13
N ARG A 398 -12.29 -16.00 -9.60
CA ARG A 398 -13.26 -17.09 -9.59
C ARG A 398 -13.33 -17.85 -8.29
N PHE A 399 -12.34 -17.81 -7.44
CA PHE A 399 -12.43 -18.44 -6.13
C PHE A 399 -13.30 -17.64 -5.14
N THR A 400 -13.56 -16.36 -5.43
CA THR A 400 -14.55 -15.56 -4.69
C THR A 400 -15.95 -15.67 -5.26
N THR A 401 -16.10 -16.22 -6.47
CA THR A 401 -17.37 -16.34 -7.18
C THR A 401 -18.24 -17.43 -6.54
N LEU A 402 -19.55 -17.17 -6.48
CA LEU A 402 -20.54 -18.13 -6.02
C LEU A 402 -21.02 -19.00 -7.20
N TYR A 403 -21.10 -20.30 -6.96
CA TYR A 403 -21.54 -21.32 -7.90
C TYR A 403 -22.71 -22.11 -7.31
N SER A 404 -23.63 -22.58 -8.17
CA SER A 404 -24.61 -23.58 -7.75
C SER A 404 -23.90 -24.92 -7.55
N PRO A 405 -23.91 -25.50 -6.35
CA PRO A 405 -23.15 -26.73 -6.06
C PRO A 405 -23.75 -27.97 -6.75
N GLY A 406 -25.02 -27.95 -7.08
CA GLY A 406 -25.70 -29.11 -7.65
C GLY A 406 -25.57 -30.34 -6.76
N SER A 407 -25.40 -31.50 -7.37
CA SER A 407 -25.36 -32.79 -6.67
C SER A 407 -24.26 -32.95 -5.62
N THR A 408 -23.24 -32.08 -5.62
CA THR A 408 -22.22 -32.10 -4.54
C THR A 408 -22.81 -31.67 -3.20
N PHE A 409 -23.92 -30.94 -3.19
CA PHE A 409 -24.60 -30.52 -1.96
C PHE A 409 -25.37 -31.68 -1.25
N LYS A 410 -25.66 -32.75 -1.95
CA LYS A 410 -26.47 -33.89 -1.43
C LYS A 410 -25.92 -34.50 -0.17
N LEU A 411 -24.59 -34.55 0.00
CA LEU A 411 -23.97 -35.06 1.23
C LEU A 411 -24.26 -34.16 2.43
N ILE A 412 -24.33 -32.83 2.24
CA ILE A 412 -24.72 -31.88 3.27
C ILE A 412 -26.18 -32.11 3.69
N THR A 413 -27.08 -32.29 2.71
CA THR A 413 -28.49 -32.63 2.96
C THR A 413 -28.61 -33.96 3.71
N ALA A 414 -27.84 -34.99 3.32
CA ALA A 414 -27.83 -36.28 4.02
C ALA A 414 -27.36 -36.13 5.47
N ALA A 415 -26.25 -35.48 5.71
CA ALA A 415 -25.70 -35.25 7.04
C ALA A 415 -26.69 -34.49 7.93
N THR A 416 -27.31 -33.43 7.39
CA THR A 416 -28.35 -32.67 8.10
C THR A 416 -29.56 -33.54 8.48
N GLY A 417 -30.03 -34.38 7.55
CA GLY A 417 -31.16 -35.29 7.82
C GLY A 417 -30.84 -36.37 8.84
N LEU A 418 -29.64 -36.94 8.78
CA LEU A 418 -29.14 -37.92 9.76
C LEU A 418 -29.04 -37.31 11.17
N GLU A 419 -28.41 -36.14 11.28
CA GLU A 419 -28.25 -35.44 12.57
C GLU A 419 -29.61 -35.04 13.17
N ASN A 420 -30.54 -34.64 12.33
CA ASN A 420 -31.87 -34.18 12.72
C ASN A 420 -32.85 -35.34 13.01
N GLY A 421 -32.44 -36.55 12.71
CA GLY A 421 -33.25 -37.76 12.89
C GLY A 421 -34.43 -37.88 11.89
N THR A 422 -34.43 -37.09 10.82
CA THR A 422 -35.44 -37.13 9.75
C THR A 422 -35.06 -38.08 8.61
N LEU A 423 -33.84 -38.57 8.60
CA LEU A 423 -33.32 -39.54 7.65
C LEU A 423 -32.77 -40.77 8.38
N ASP A 424 -33.34 -41.96 8.06
CA ASP A 424 -32.81 -43.25 8.48
C ASP A 424 -31.99 -43.86 7.31
N PRO A 425 -30.69 -44.14 7.48
CA PRO A 425 -29.86 -44.69 6.39
C PRO A 425 -30.30 -46.11 5.97
N GLN A 426 -31.11 -46.82 6.77
CA GLN A 426 -31.64 -48.13 6.47
C GLN A 426 -33.02 -48.08 5.80
N GLU A 427 -33.68 -46.91 5.80
CA GLU A 427 -34.97 -46.73 5.13
C GLU A 427 -34.85 -46.89 3.63
N ILE A 428 -35.76 -47.67 3.05
CA ILE A 428 -35.89 -47.80 1.60
C ILE A 428 -37.13 -47.05 1.14
N LYS A 429 -36.94 -45.97 0.38
CA LYS A 429 -38.04 -45.23 -0.22
C LYS A 429 -38.45 -45.83 -1.57
N THR A 430 -39.72 -46.05 -1.78
CA THR A 430 -40.24 -46.45 -3.10
C THR A 430 -40.47 -45.21 -3.93
N ILE A 431 -39.71 -45.05 -5.02
CA ILE A 431 -39.78 -43.90 -5.95
C ILE A 431 -40.10 -44.46 -7.34
N GLU A 432 -41.27 -44.17 -7.86
CA GLU A 432 -41.69 -44.63 -9.19
C GLU A 432 -41.43 -43.56 -10.26
N GLY A 433 -40.98 -44.01 -11.42
CA GLY A 433 -40.75 -43.14 -12.58
C GLY A 433 -39.50 -42.23 -12.46
N SER A 434 -39.38 -41.33 -13.42
CA SER A 434 -38.30 -40.35 -13.52
C SER A 434 -38.68 -38.95 -13.10
N GLU A 435 -39.93 -38.72 -12.74
CA GLU A 435 -40.54 -37.44 -12.35
C GLU A 435 -41.30 -37.55 -11.07
N TRP A 436 -41.26 -36.52 -10.23
CA TRP A 436 -41.97 -36.48 -8.97
C TRP A 436 -42.39 -35.04 -8.61
N GLN A 437 -43.56 -34.91 -8.01
CA GLN A 437 -44.01 -33.69 -7.32
C GLN A 437 -44.68 -34.09 -6.01
N LYS A 438 -44.57 -33.26 -4.98
CA LYS A 438 -45.17 -33.55 -3.65
C LYS A 438 -46.70 -33.56 -3.73
N GLU A 439 -47.28 -32.60 -4.43
CA GLU A 439 -48.71 -32.40 -4.53
C GLU A 439 -49.08 -31.54 -5.76
N SER A 440 -50.38 -31.57 -6.12
CA SER A 440 -50.89 -30.85 -7.29
C SER A 440 -50.76 -29.32 -7.22
N SER A 441 -50.56 -28.75 -6.02
CA SER A 441 -50.31 -27.31 -5.82
C SER A 441 -49.00 -26.82 -6.47
N TRP A 442 -48.08 -27.73 -6.79
CA TRP A 442 -46.86 -27.42 -7.55
C TRP A 442 -47.12 -27.17 -9.04
N GLY A 443 -48.39 -27.38 -9.51
CA GLY A 443 -48.75 -27.19 -10.89
C GLY A 443 -47.99 -28.12 -11.84
N ASN A 444 -47.28 -27.53 -12.82
CA ASN A 444 -46.48 -28.29 -13.77
C ASN A 444 -45.02 -28.53 -13.30
N TYR A 445 -44.67 -28.04 -12.13
CA TYR A 445 -43.31 -28.21 -11.62
C TYR A 445 -43.10 -29.65 -11.13
N LYS A 446 -42.04 -30.30 -11.64
CA LYS A 446 -41.64 -31.65 -11.25
C LYS A 446 -40.14 -31.74 -11.08
N ILE A 447 -39.73 -32.51 -10.13
CA ILE A 447 -38.31 -32.86 -9.92
C ILE A 447 -38.00 -34.09 -10.76
N HIS A 448 -36.87 -34.04 -11.47
CA HIS A 448 -36.44 -35.08 -12.38
C HIS A 448 -35.24 -35.81 -11.85
N ARG A 449 -35.17 -37.13 -12.10
CA ARG A 449 -33.98 -37.97 -11.88
C ARG A 449 -33.65 -38.77 -13.13
N ILE A 450 -32.40 -39.21 -13.26
CA ILE A 450 -31.93 -39.94 -14.45
C ILE A 450 -32.02 -41.44 -14.22
N ASN A 451 -31.88 -41.93 -12.96
CA ASN A 451 -31.87 -43.33 -12.65
C ASN A 451 -33.30 -43.93 -12.64
N GLY A 452 -33.38 -45.25 -12.85
CA GLY A 452 -34.65 -45.99 -12.86
C GLY A 452 -34.89 -46.87 -11.63
N GLN A 453 -34.13 -46.68 -10.54
CA GLN A 453 -34.25 -47.47 -9.33
C GLN A 453 -35.56 -47.17 -8.61
N THR A 454 -36.36 -48.22 -8.30
CA THR A 454 -37.63 -48.06 -7.61
C THR A 454 -37.52 -48.20 -6.09
N GLN A 455 -36.53 -48.97 -5.63
CA GLN A 455 -36.20 -49.14 -4.19
C GLN A 455 -34.90 -48.38 -3.92
N VAL A 456 -34.99 -47.25 -3.23
CA VAL A 456 -33.87 -46.31 -3.09
C VAL A 456 -33.56 -46.10 -1.62
N SER A 457 -32.42 -46.66 -1.17
CA SER A 457 -31.82 -46.34 0.13
C SER A 457 -30.91 -45.10 0.01
N LEU A 458 -30.43 -44.56 1.13
CA LEU A 458 -29.46 -43.45 1.11
C LEU A 458 -28.23 -43.78 0.24
N LYS A 459 -27.73 -45.03 0.32
CA LYS A 459 -26.58 -45.50 -0.45
C LYS A 459 -26.84 -45.46 -1.96
N GLU A 460 -28.01 -45.96 -2.41
CA GLU A 460 -28.41 -45.89 -3.81
C GLU A 460 -28.64 -44.42 -4.26
N ALA A 461 -29.27 -43.60 -3.42
CA ALA A 461 -29.53 -42.20 -3.70
C ALA A 461 -28.21 -41.39 -3.94
N VAL A 462 -27.19 -41.61 -3.09
CA VAL A 462 -25.87 -41.02 -3.27
C VAL A 462 -25.20 -41.58 -4.52
N LYS A 463 -25.16 -42.92 -4.69
CA LYS A 463 -24.52 -43.62 -5.80
C LYS A 463 -25.05 -43.18 -7.17
N TYR A 464 -26.35 -43.06 -7.28
CA TYR A 464 -27.01 -42.68 -8.56
C TYR A 464 -27.42 -41.22 -8.64
N SER A 465 -27.04 -40.43 -7.64
CA SER A 465 -27.31 -38.97 -7.61
C SER A 465 -28.81 -38.64 -7.73
N ASP A 466 -29.67 -39.32 -6.92
CA ASP A 466 -31.10 -39.22 -7.04
C ASP A 466 -31.68 -37.90 -6.50
N ASN A 467 -32.12 -37.01 -7.37
CA ASN A 467 -32.69 -35.71 -6.98
C ASN A 467 -34.00 -35.86 -6.19
N ILE A 468 -34.85 -36.82 -6.58
CA ILE A 468 -36.15 -37.01 -5.94
C ILE A 468 -35.98 -37.45 -4.49
N TYR A 469 -35.07 -38.39 -4.24
CA TYR A 469 -34.74 -38.84 -2.88
C TYR A 469 -34.30 -37.65 -2.00
N PHE A 470 -33.38 -36.82 -2.48
CA PHE A 470 -32.87 -35.70 -1.70
C PHE A 470 -33.88 -34.56 -1.55
N ALA A 471 -34.76 -34.33 -2.52
CA ALA A 471 -35.86 -33.39 -2.41
C ALA A 471 -36.88 -33.82 -1.33
N MET A 472 -37.24 -35.12 -1.30
CA MET A 472 -38.09 -35.68 -0.25
C MET A 472 -37.46 -35.51 1.14
N ASN A 473 -36.14 -35.73 1.27
CA ASN A 473 -35.46 -35.55 2.53
C ASN A 473 -35.37 -34.08 2.95
N ALA A 474 -35.10 -33.15 2.04
CA ALA A 474 -35.11 -31.71 2.36
C ALA A 474 -36.49 -31.28 2.90
N LEU A 475 -37.58 -31.73 2.27
CA LEU A 475 -38.93 -31.46 2.73
C LEU A 475 -39.22 -32.09 4.12
N ALA A 476 -38.68 -33.28 4.39
CA ALA A 476 -38.79 -33.94 5.71
C ALA A 476 -38.00 -33.21 6.80
N ILE A 477 -36.83 -32.67 6.46
CA ILE A 477 -35.99 -31.84 7.35
C ILE A 477 -36.75 -30.55 7.71
N GLY A 478 -37.40 -29.94 6.72
CA GLY A 478 -38.07 -28.65 6.86
C GLY A 478 -37.11 -27.45 6.76
N SER A 479 -37.68 -26.30 6.42
CA SER A 479 -36.92 -25.06 6.05
C SER A 479 -35.89 -24.65 7.12
N ASP A 480 -36.34 -24.47 8.37
CA ASP A 480 -35.47 -23.91 9.43
C ASP A 480 -34.34 -24.85 9.80
N ALA A 481 -34.66 -26.17 9.90
CA ALA A 481 -33.66 -27.17 10.23
C ALA A 481 -32.65 -27.38 9.08
N PHE A 482 -33.11 -27.26 7.83
CA PHE A 482 -32.26 -27.34 6.66
C PHE A 482 -31.25 -26.16 6.61
N ILE A 483 -31.71 -24.92 6.86
CA ILE A 483 -30.84 -23.73 6.92
C ILE A 483 -29.80 -23.91 8.04
N LYS A 484 -30.22 -24.23 9.26
CA LYS A 484 -29.30 -24.46 10.41
C LYS A 484 -28.31 -25.60 10.15
N GLY A 485 -28.76 -26.66 9.43
CA GLY A 485 -27.88 -27.74 9.03
C GLY A 485 -26.83 -27.30 8.04
N ALA A 486 -27.20 -26.50 7.05
CA ALA A 486 -26.27 -25.91 6.05
C ALA A 486 -25.25 -24.96 6.69
N GLU A 487 -25.67 -24.13 7.65
CA GLU A 487 -24.79 -23.24 8.43
C GLU A 487 -23.68 -23.99 9.16
N LYS A 488 -23.92 -25.20 9.69
CA LYS A 488 -22.90 -26.04 10.30
C LYS A 488 -21.80 -26.44 9.32
N PHE A 489 -22.11 -26.46 8.02
CA PHE A 489 -21.16 -26.72 6.94
C PHE A 489 -20.66 -25.42 6.30
N THR A 490 -20.71 -24.30 7.01
CA THR A 490 -20.27 -22.97 6.55
C THR A 490 -21.09 -22.36 5.42
N ILE A 491 -22.26 -22.92 5.08
CA ILE A 491 -23.14 -22.40 4.03
C ILE A 491 -24.10 -21.37 4.62
N GLY A 492 -24.06 -20.14 4.12
CA GLY A 492 -24.84 -19.02 4.67
C GLY A 492 -24.11 -18.26 5.79
N THR A 493 -22.86 -18.58 6.06
CA THR A 493 -22.01 -17.89 7.04
C THR A 493 -20.82 -17.22 6.37
N GLU A 494 -20.38 -16.10 6.92
CA GLU A 494 -19.16 -15.42 6.47
C GLU A 494 -17.92 -16.22 6.87
N LEU A 495 -17.00 -16.40 5.93
CA LEU A 495 -15.71 -17.03 6.17
C LEU A 495 -14.63 -15.96 6.35
N ASN A 496 -14.17 -15.79 7.58
CA ASN A 496 -13.06 -14.88 7.86
C ASN A 496 -11.72 -15.60 7.69
N ILE A 497 -11.20 -15.60 6.48
CA ILE A 497 -9.92 -16.24 6.12
C ILE A 497 -8.79 -15.23 5.87
N GLY A 498 -9.01 -13.94 6.19
CA GLY A 498 -8.08 -12.88 5.86
C GLY A 498 -8.05 -12.50 4.35
N TYR A 499 -9.02 -12.99 3.58
CA TYR A 499 -9.29 -12.58 2.20
C TYR A 499 -10.80 -12.43 2.01
N PRO A 500 -11.27 -11.33 1.39
CA PRO A 500 -12.72 -11.12 1.21
C PRO A 500 -13.30 -12.13 0.22
N LEU A 501 -14.29 -12.90 0.67
CA LEU A 501 -15.04 -13.84 -0.14
C LEU A 501 -16.51 -13.42 -0.18
N ASN A 502 -17.20 -13.76 -1.28
CA ASN A 502 -18.65 -13.65 -1.31
C ASN A 502 -19.27 -14.68 -0.33
N THR A 503 -20.19 -14.23 0.50
CA THR A 503 -20.88 -15.11 1.46
C THR A 503 -21.78 -16.08 0.70
N SER A 504 -21.62 -17.39 0.99
CA SER A 504 -22.48 -18.44 0.47
C SER A 504 -23.91 -18.30 0.98
N GLN A 505 -24.88 -18.92 0.32
CA GLN A 505 -26.28 -18.81 0.69
C GLN A 505 -27.09 -20.08 0.36
N VAL A 506 -28.14 -20.32 1.10
CA VAL A 506 -29.18 -21.32 0.77
C VAL A 506 -30.34 -20.71 -0.01
N SER A 507 -30.56 -19.41 0.13
CA SER A 507 -31.55 -18.64 -0.63
C SER A 507 -31.21 -17.15 -0.66
N ASN A 508 -31.78 -16.42 -1.61
CA ASN A 508 -31.56 -14.97 -1.77
C ASN A 508 -32.11 -14.13 -0.60
N SER A 509 -33.14 -14.63 0.10
CA SER A 509 -33.81 -13.94 1.21
C SER A 509 -33.38 -14.45 2.59
N GLY A 510 -32.51 -15.47 2.66
CA GLY A 510 -32.18 -16.17 3.90
C GLY A 510 -33.29 -17.13 4.38
N ALA A 511 -34.42 -17.24 3.65
CA ALA A 511 -35.53 -18.12 3.97
C ALA A 511 -35.90 -19.00 2.78
N LEU A 512 -36.28 -20.25 3.03
CA LEU A 512 -36.81 -21.18 2.03
C LEU A 512 -38.35 -21.09 2.04
N SER A 513 -38.89 -20.14 1.32
CA SER A 513 -40.29 -19.67 1.42
C SER A 513 -41.32 -20.57 0.76
N SER A 514 -40.89 -21.61 0.04
CA SER A 514 -41.82 -22.58 -0.61
C SER A 514 -41.23 -23.99 -0.55
N ASP A 515 -42.15 -24.96 -0.63
CA ASP A 515 -41.78 -26.37 -0.72
C ASP A 515 -40.93 -26.67 -1.96
N ILE A 516 -41.21 -26.03 -3.09
CA ILE A 516 -40.44 -26.20 -4.32
C ILE A 516 -38.99 -25.73 -4.10
N LEU A 517 -38.82 -24.52 -3.53
CA LEU A 517 -37.47 -23.98 -3.25
C LEU A 517 -36.69 -24.85 -2.26
N LEU A 518 -37.34 -25.33 -1.18
CA LEU A 518 -36.72 -26.24 -0.21
C LEU A 518 -36.33 -27.57 -0.87
N ALA A 519 -37.20 -28.15 -1.68
CA ALA A 519 -36.95 -29.38 -2.41
C ALA A 519 -35.76 -29.27 -3.37
N ASP A 520 -35.69 -28.18 -4.15
CA ASP A 520 -34.57 -27.92 -5.06
C ASP A 520 -33.26 -27.69 -4.32
N SER A 521 -33.32 -27.02 -3.16
CA SER A 521 -32.15 -26.81 -2.31
C SER A 521 -31.57 -28.13 -1.79
N GLY A 522 -32.41 -29.17 -1.62
CA GLY A 522 -31.98 -30.49 -1.14
C GLY A 522 -30.98 -31.22 -2.04
N TYR A 523 -30.92 -30.87 -3.31
CA TYR A 523 -29.91 -31.39 -4.26
C TYR A 523 -29.01 -30.28 -4.87
N GLY A 524 -28.91 -29.14 -4.14
CA GLY A 524 -27.96 -28.08 -4.43
C GLY A 524 -28.32 -27.21 -5.65
N GLN A 525 -29.62 -27.10 -5.95
CA GLN A 525 -30.19 -26.19 -6.95
C GLN A 525 -31.04 -25.10 -6.28
N GLY A 526 -32.03 -24.57 -6.98
CA GLY A 526 -32.82 -23.46 -6.47
C GLY A 526 -31.98 -22.19 -6.35
N GLN A 527 -31.75 -21.71 -5.13
CA GLN A 527 -30.99 -20.49 -4.85
C GLN A 527 -29.71 -20.77 -4.01
N VAL A 528 -29.34 -22.05 -3.87
CA VAL A 528 -28.11 -22.42 -3.15
C VAL A 528 -26.89 -22.00 -3.98
N MET A 529 -26.07 -21.16 -3.38
CA MET A 529 -24.85 -20.63 -3.99
C MET A 529 -23.67 -20.72 -3.02
N VAL A 530 -22.54 -21.24 -3.47
CA VAL A 530 -21.36 -21.52 -2.64
C VAL A 530 -20.07 -21.17 -3.39
N THR A 531 -19.01 -20.84 -2.66
CA THR A 531 -17.64 -20.81 -3.21
C THR A 531 -17.06 -22.24 -3.24
N THR A 532 -16.00 -22.43 -4.00
CA THR A 532 -15.24 -23.71 -3.97
C THR A 532 -14.65 -23.99 -2.59
N LEU A 533 -14.30 -22.95 -1.81
CA LEU A 533 -13.82 -23.11 -0.44
C LEU A 533 -14.91 -23.65 0.50
N ASN A 534 -16.15 -23.13 0.42
CA ASN A 534 -17.26 -23.68 1.22
C ASN A 534 -17.42 -25.19 0.99
N MET A 535 -17.37 -25.63 -0.27
CA MET A 535 -17.51 -27.06 -0.58
C MET A 535 -16.31 -27.88 -0.06
N ALA A 536 -15.08 -27.36 -0.20
CA ALA A 536 -13.89 -28.04 0.32
C ALA A 536 -13.96 -28.19 1.86
N LEU A 537 -14.35 -27.13 2.58
CA LEU A 537 -14.56 -27.17 4.03
C LEU A 537 -15.69 -28.12 4.43
N ALA A 538 -16.83 -28.07 3.75
CA ALA A 538 -17.95 -28.97 4.04
C ALA A 538 -17.56 -30.45 3.90
N TYR A 539 -16.80 -30.78 2.86
CA TYR A 539 -16.32 -32.17 2.67
C TYR A 539 -15.23 -32.55 3.67
N SER A 540 -14.38 -31.64 4.12
CA SER A 540 -13.41 -31.92 5.18
C SER A 540 -14.09 -32.27 6.49
N MET A 541 -15.21 -31.60 6.83
CA MET A 541 -16.03 -31.91 8.01
C MET A 541 -16.70 -33.28 7.94
N LEU A 542 -16.95 -33.83 6.75
CA LEU A 542 -17.51 -35.17 6.57
C LEU A 542 -16.45 -36.28 6.69
N SER A 543 -15.15 -35.92 6.62
CA SER A 543 -14.04 -36.87 6.67
C SER A 543 -13.37 -36.98 8.04
N ASN A 544 -13.67 -36.07 8.96
CA ASN A 544 -13.14 -36.02 10.33
C ASN A 544 -14.05 -36.69 11.37
#